data_928bd12839d1970eecbdd266d0fcc74d
#
_entry.id   928bd12839d1970eecbdd266d0fcc74d
#
_cell.length_a   1.000
_cell.length_b   1.000
_cell.length_c   1.000
_cell.angle_alpha   90.00
_cell.angle_beta   90.00
_cell.angle_gamma   90.00
#
_symmetry.space_group_name_H-M   'P 1'
#
loop_
_entity.id
_entity.type
_entity.pdbx_description
1 polymer ?
#
loop_
_entity_poly.entity_id
_entity_poly.type
_entity_poly.pdbx_seq_one_letter_code
_entity_poly.pdbx_strand_id
1 'polypeptide(L)'
;MSDDSTTQCLLFPDIFRKPVVAHFDQREGSSDGGALLLKAADHSLGLLDELTACLQESRQAGKVDHSLRELMAQRVFSIACGYPDANDSARLAKDPIHKLLLDRDPVEGNDLASQPTLSRFENGVGVKELYRMSEGLARSVLRRHAKRLRKRAYRITIDLDPTDDPTHGAQQLSFFNGH
;
A
#
# COMPACT_ATOMS: atom_id res chain seq x y z
N MET A 1 26.84 -25.63 -23.88
CA MET A 1 25.59 -25.55 -23.17
C MET A 1 25.13 -24.13 -23.29
N SER A 2 24.16 -23.87 -24.15
CA SER A 2 23.61 -22.52 -24.38
C SER A 2 22.82 -22.09 -23.18
N ASP A 3 23.28 -21.02 -22.57
CA ASP A 3 22.62 -20.33 -21.46
C ASP A 3 21.39 -19.60 -22.03
N ASP A 4 20.28 -20.33 -22.12
CA ASP A 4 19.00 -19.79 -22.59
C ASP A 4 18.21 -19.30 -21.35
N SER A 5 18.83 -18.35 -20.62
CA SER A 5 18.12 -17.64 -19.56
C SER A 5 17.11 -16.71 -20.21
N THR A 6 15.84 -17.12 -20.23
CA THR A 6 14.74 -16.32 -20.75
C THR A 6 14.57 -15.09 -19.87
N THR A 7 15.26 -14.01 -20.23
CA THR A 7 15.11 -12.71 -19.57
C THR A 7 13.81 -12.08 -20.02
N GLN A 8 12.84 -11.96 -19.14
CA GLN A 8 11.58 -11.29 -19.42
C GLN A 8 11.62 -9.84 -18.92
N CYS A 9 11.54 -8.88 -19.84
CA CYS A 9 11.33 -7.48 -19.51
C CYS A 9 9.93 -7.27 -18.94
N LEU A 10 9.82 -6.58 -17.79
CA LEU A 10 8.54 -6.21 -17.25
C LEU A 10 7.86 -5.11 -18.08
N LEU A 11 6.54 -5.22 -18.25
CA LEU A 11 5.72 -4.38 -19.13
C LEU A 11 5.45 -2.95 -18.60
N PHE A 12 6.16 -2.49 -17.58
CA PHE A 12 5.90 -1.18 -16.94
C PHE A 12 7.18 -0.34 -16.80
N PRO A 13 7.85 0.02 -17.92
CA PRO A 13 9.13 0.73 -17.87
C PRO A 13 9.03 2.12 -17.20
N ASP A 14 7.86 2.76 -17.27
CA ASP A 14 7.66 4.13 -16.77
C ASP A 14 7.35 4.20 -15.27
N ILE A 15 7.18 3.06 -14.61
CA ILE A 15 6.81 3.00 -13.18
C ILE A 15 8.04 2.93 -12.28
N PHE A 16 9.14 2.42 -12.82
CA PHE A 16 10.37 2.20 -12.07
C PHE A 16 11.49 3.14 -12.53
N ARG A 17 12.30 3.61 -11.58
CA ARG A 17 13.47 4.46 -11.87
C ARG A 17 14.54 3.74 -12.68
N LYS A 18 14.59 2.41 -12.61
CA LYS A 18 15.51 1.55 -13.36
C LYS A 18 14.71 0.44 -14.03
N PRO A 19 15.17 -0.09 -15.17
CA PRO A 19 14.57 -1.26 -15.79
C PRO A 19 14.51 -2.43 -14.80
N VAL A 20 13.34 -3.05 -14.67
CA VAL A 20 13.15 -4.25 -13.84
C VAL A 20 13.11 -5.45 -14.77
N VAL A 21 14.00 -6.39 -14.53
CA VAL A 21 14.13 -7.63 -15.30
C VAL A 21 13.85 -8.80 -14.36
N ALA A 22 13.01 -9.74 -14.80
CA ALA A 22 12.71 -10.96 -14.03
C ALA A 22 13.62 -12.11 -14.48
N HIS A 23 14.24 -12.76 -13.51
CA HIS A 23 15.00 -14.01 -13.69
C HIS A 23 14.46 -15.07 -12.75
N PHE A 24 14.45 -16.31 -13.18
CA PHE A 24 14.01 -17.46 -12.35
C PHE A 24 15.19 -18.29 -11.82
N ASP A 25 16.35 -17.69 -11.68
CA ASP A 25 17.62 -18.29 -11.26
C ASP A 25 18.03 -17.93 -9.82
N GLN A 26 17.23 -17.12 -9.13
CA GLN A 26 17.53 -16.63 -7.78
C GLN A 26 17.09 -17.64 -6.70
N ARG A 27 17.93 -17.80 -5.66
CA ARG A 27 17.60 -18.61 -4.48
C ARG A 27 16.56 -17.95 -3.59
N GLU A 28 16.53 -16.62 -3.58
CA GLU A 28 15.58 -15.81 -2.81
C GLU A 28 14.56 -15.23 -3.77
N GLY A 29 13.43 -15.88 -3.90
CA GLY A 29 12.31 -15.43 -4.71
C GLY A 29 11.18 -14.88 -3.86
N SER A 30 10.29 -14.11 -4.48
CA SER A 30 9.04 -13.69 -3.88
C SER A 30 7.86 -14.38 -4.57
N SER A 31 6.84 -14.76 -3.78
CA SER A 31 5.56 -15.23 -4.31
C SER A 31 4.68 -14.09 -4.80
N ASP A 32 5.03 -12.84 -4.47
CA ASP A 32 4.17 -11.67 -4.63
C ASP A 32 4.44 -10.87 -5.91
N GLY A 33 4.97 -11.51 -6.96
CA GLY A 33 5.27 -10.85 -8.23
C GLY A 33 4.11 -10.05 -8.82
N GLY A 34 2.86 -10.50 -8.60
CA GLY A 34 1.66 -9.78 -8.99
C GLY A 34 1.47 -8.42 -8.31
N ALA A 35 2.13 -8.17 -7.20
CA ALA A 35 2.06 -6.90 -6.48
C ALA A 35 2.60 -5.71 -7.29
N LEU A 36 3.44 -5.96 -8.29
CA LEU A 36 3.90 -4.92 -9.22
C LEU A 36 2.73 -4.26 -9.97
N LEU A 37 1.63 -4.99 -10.21
CA LEU A 37 0.40 -4.42 -10.76
C LEU A 37 -0.28 -3.42 -9.81
N LEU A 38 -0.17 -3.64 -8.50
CA LEU A 38 -0.69 -2.71 -7.50
C LEU A 38 0.08 -1.38 -7.54
N LYS A 39 1.41 -1.44 -7.70
CA LYS A 39 2.23 -0.25 -7.87
C LYS A 39 1.85 0.51 -9.15
N ALA A 40 1.64 -0.22 -10.26
CA ALA A 40 1.17 0.35 -11.52
C ALA A 40 -0.19 1.04 -11.35
N ALA A 41 -1.11 0.38 -10.63
CA ALA A 41 -2.41 0.94 -10.32
C ALA A 41 -2.29 2.21 -9.47
N ASP A 42 -1.48 2.20 -8.40
CA ASP A 42 -1.27 3.38 -7.57
C ASP A 42 -0.66 4.55 -8.37
N HIS A 43 0.34 4.27 -9.20
CA HIS A 43 0.92 5.29 -10.08
C HIS A 43 -0.15 5.96 -10.97
N SER A 44 -1.09 5.18 -11.50
CA SER A 44 -2.22 5.70 -12.28
C SER A 44 -3.26 6.43 -11.42
N LEU A 45 -3.43 5.96 -10.19
CA LEU A 45 -4.48 6.43 -9.28
C LEU A 45 -4.04 7.62 -8.42
N GLY A 46 -2.78 7.70 -8.03
CA GLY A 46 -2.26 8.66 -7.06
C GLY A 46 -2.86 8.51 -5.66
N LEU A 47 -3.31 7.28 -5.32
CA LEU A 47 -4.04 7.04 -4.08
C LEU A 47 -3.16 7.19 -2.85
N LEU A 48 -1.96 6.61 -2.88
CA LEU A 48 -1.02 6.67 -1.75
C LEU A 48 -0.58 8.11 -1.47
N ASP A 49 -0.35 8.91 -2.50
CA ASP A 49 0.01 10.33 -2.33
C ASP A 49 -1.15 11.12 -1.72
N GLU A 50 -2.39 10.87 -2.14
CA GLU A 50 -3.58 11.52 -1.62
C GLU A 50 -3.83 11.16 -0.14
N LEU A 51 -3.68 9.89 0.22
CA LEU A 51 -3.83 9.44 1.61
C LEU A 51 -2.71 9.98 2.50
N THR A 52 -1.46 9.94 2.02
CA THR A 52 -0.31 10.44 2.78
C THR A 52 -0.39 11.94 3.03
N ALA A 53 -0.91 12.72 2.08
CA ALA A 53 -1.10 14.16 2.23
C ALA A 53 -2.08 14.52 3.38
N CYS A 54 -2.88 13.57 3.84
CA CYS A 54 -3.78 13.76 4.99
C CYS A 54 -3.06 13.63 6.35
N LEU A 55 -1.85 13.06 6.36
CA LEU A 55 -1.05 12.82 7.56
C LEU A 55 -0.11 13.99 7.85
N GLN A 56 0.26 14.14 9.11
CA GLN A 56 1.23 15.13 9.56
C GLN A 56 2.49 14.44 10.07
N GLU A 57 3.65 14.87 9.56
CA GLU A 57 4.93 14.38 10.06
C GLU A 57 5.27 15.06 11.39
N SER A 58 5.17 14.31 12.48
CA SER A 58 5.48 14.79 13.83
C SER A 58 6.84 14.29 14.35
N ARG A 59 7.49 13.41 13.62
CA ARG A 59 8.78 12.82 14.01
C ARG A 59 9.92 13.80 13.74
N GLN A 60 10.98 13.72 14.53
CA GLN A 60 12.21 14.49 14.30
C GLN A 60 12.85 14.12 12.95
N ALA A 61 13.08 15.10 12.08
CA ALA A 61 13.60 14.88 10.72
C ALA A 61 14.89 14.02 10.69
N GLY A 62 15.80 14.22 11.64
CA GLY A 62 17.06 13.43 11.73
C GLY A 62 16.89 11.99 12.25
N LYS A 63 15.68 11.56 12.56
CA LYS A 63 15.36 10.20 13.07
C LYS A 63 14.32 9.49 12.18
N VAL A 64 14.08 9.99 10.98
CA VAL A 64 13.11 9.44 10.03
C VAL A 64 13.86 8.60 9.00
N ASP A 65 13.91 7.28 9.22
CA ASP A 65 14.48 6.32 8.27
C ASP A 65 13.47 5.94 7.16
N HIS A 66 12.19 6.04 7.47
CA HIS A 66 11.08 5.73 6.56
C HIS A 66 10.09 6.90 6.54
N SER A 67 9.83 7.44 5.38
CA SER A 67 8.83 8.50 5.19
C SER A 67 7.41 8.01 5.49
N LEU A 68 6.47 8.93 5.77
CA LEU A 68 5.05 8.56 5.94
C LEU A 68 4.50 7.85 4.70
N ARG A 69 4.94 8.28 3.51
CA ARG A 69 4.54 7.65 2.26
C ARG A 69 5.04 6.21 2.14
N GLU A 70 6.29 5.94 2.52
CA GLU A 70 6.81 4.58 2.54
C GLU A 70 6.07 3.69 3.52
N LEU A 71 5.79 4.18 4.74
CA LEU A 71 5.03 3.42 5.74
C LEU A 71 3.60 3.12 5.27
N MET A 72 2.93 4.12 4.70
CA MET A 72 1.59 3.95 4.10
C MET A 72 1.62 2.95 2.96
N ALA A 73 2.57 3.08 2.04
CA ALA A 73 2.71 2.18 0.90
C ALA A 73 2.99 0.74 1.35
N GLN A 74 3.91 0.55 2.29
CA GLN A 74 4.23 -0.76 2.84
C GLN A 74 2.97 -1.43 3.42
N ARG A 75 2.16 -0.71 4.20
CA ARG A 75 0.93 -1.27 4.78
C ARG A 75 -0.11 -1.59 3.73
N VAL A 76 -0.41 -0.65 2.85
CA VAL A 76 -1.43 -0.85 1.80
C VAL A 76 -1.07 -2.03 0.89
N PHE A 77 0.18 -2.11 0.43
CA PHE A 77 0.61 -3.21 -0.43
C PHE A 77 0.62 -4.55 0.32
N SER A 78 1.06 -4.57 1.59
CA SER A 78 1.03 -5.79 2.40
C SER A 78 -0.40 -6.31 2.57
N ILE A 79 -1.34 -5.46 2.95
CA ILE A 79 -2.76 -5.83 3.09
C ILE A 79 -3.33 -6.34 1.76
N ALA A 80 -3.05 -5.65 0.66
CA ALA A 80 -3.52 -6.03 -0.67
C ALA A 80 -2.92 -7.37 -1.16
N CYS A 81 -1.74 -7.75 -0.66
CA CYS A 81 -1.11 -9.04 -0.92
C CYS A 81 -1.57 -10.16 0.05
N GLY A 82 -2.49 -9.85 0.97
CA GLY A 82 -3.02 -10.84 1.93
C GLY A 82 -2.27 -10.93 3.26
N TYR A 83 -1.47 -9.91 3.59
CA TYR A 83 -0.75 -9.80 4.87
C TYR A 83 -1.35 -8.67 5.74
N PRO A 84 -2.53 -8.89 6.34
CA PRO A 84 -3.19 -7.85 7.14
C PRO A 84 -2.51 -7.62 8.48
N ASP A 85 -1.76 -8.60 9.00
CA ASP A 85 -1.07 -8.47 10.29
C ASP A 85 0.27 -7.74 10.11
N ALA A 86 0.50 -6.74 10.98
CA ALA A 86 1.77 -6.04 11.03
C ALA A 86 2.96 -6.96 11.39
N ASN A 87 2.72 -8.12 12.02
CA ASN A 87 3.75 -9.10 12.33
C ASN A 87 4.40 -9.69 11.05
N ASP A 88 3.67 -9.76 9.93
CA ASP A 88 4.21 -10.22 8.67
C ASP A 88 5.31 -9.31 8.12
N SER A 89 5.38 -8.08 8.58
CA SER A 89 6.37 -7.09 8.12
C SER A 89 7.82 -7.54 8.37
N ALA A 90 8.07 -8.35 9.39
CA ALA A 90 9.41 -8.89 9.64
C ALA A 90 9.92 -9.77 8.48
N ARG A 91 9.02 -10.54 7.86
CA ARG A 91 9.29 -11.36 6.68
C ARG A 91 9.34 -10.51 5.42
N LEU A 92 8.37 -9.62 5.24
CA LEU A 92 8.24 -8.77 4.06
C LEU A 92 9.34 -7.72 3.96
N ALA A 93 9.97 -7.33 5.07
CA ALA A 93 11.02 -6.31 5.08
C ALA A 93 12.20 -6.64 4.15
N LYS A 94 12.48 -7.91 3.94
CA LYS A 94 13.56 -8.41 3.08
C LYS A 94 13.09 -8.87 1.70
N ASP A 95 11.78 -8.98 1.51
CA ASP A 95 11.21 -9.47 0.26
C ASP A 95 11.55 -8.56 -0.91
N PRO A 96 12.13 -9.10 -2.02
CA PRO A 96 12.58 -8.30 -3.15
C PRO A 96 11.46 -7.57 -3.87
N ILE A 97 10.27 -8.17 -3.96
CA ILE A 97 9.11 -7.51 -4.60
C ILE A 97 8.60 -6.37 -3.71
N HIS A 98 8.47 -6.59 -2.41
CA HIS A 98 8.05 -5.53 -1.49
C HIS A 98 9.06 -4.36 -1.44
N LYS A 99 10.37 -4.62 -1.58
CA LYS A 99 11.39 -3.58 -1.75
C LYS A 99 11.17 -2.78 -3.06
N LEU A 100 10.90 -3.46 -4.18
CA LEU A 100 10.60 -2.82 -5.47
C LEU A 100 9.32 -1.96 -5.41
N LEU A 101 8.31 -2.39 -4.68
CA LEU A 101 7.09 -1.60 -4.48
C LEU A 101 7.39 -0.21 -3.88
N LEU A 102 8.42 -0.13 -3.05
CA LEU A 102 8.87 1.09 -2.38
C LEU A 102 10.09 1.75 -3.06
N ASP A 103 10.36 1.44 -4.32
CA ASP A 103 11.48 1.99 -5.11
C ASP A 103 12.88 1.67 -4.54
N ARG A 104 13.00 0.59 -3.76
CA ARG A 104 14.27 0.11 -3.24
C ARG A 104 14.88 -0.95 -4.15
N ASP A 105 16.19 -1.05 -4.10
CA ASP A 105 16.88 -2.16 -4.77
C ASP A 105 16.43 -3.49 -4.15
N PRO A 106 16.03 -4.49 -4.97
CA PRO A 106 15.46 -5.74 -4.45
C PRO A 106 16.48 -6.60 -3.70
N VAL A 107 17.76 -6.50 -4.04
CA VAL A 107 18.84 -7.32 -3.47
C VAL A 107 19.61 -6.54 -2.42
N GLU A 108 20.19 -5.39 -2.79
CA GLU A 108 21.09 -4.62 -1.95
C GLU A 108 20.41 -3.48 -1.19
N GLY A 109 19.13 -3.19 -1.50
CA GLY A 109 18.38 -2.14 -0.84
C GLY A 109 18.17 -2.42 0.64
N ASN A 110 18.16 -1.34 1.45
CA ASN A 110 17.86 -1.45 2.87
C ASN A 110 16.52 -2.14 3.13
N ASP A 111 16.43 -2.84 4.25
CA ASP A 111 15.18 -3.47 4.68
C ASP A 111 14.06 -2.45 4.84
N LEU A 112 12.82 -2.89 4.63
CA LEU A 112 11.63 -2.08 4.85
C LEU A 112 11.40 -1.86 6.36
N ALA A 113 10.39 -1.05 6.69
CA ALA A 113 10.08 -0.75 8.08
C ALA A 113 9.71 -2.02 8.86
N SER A 114 10.24 -2.11 10.07
CA SER A 114 9.97 -3.20 10.99
C SER A 114 8.56 -3.11 11.58
N GLN A 115 8.05 -4.23 12.11
CA GLN A 115 6.77 -4.31 12.81
C GLN A 115 6.58 -3.22 13.87
N PRO A 116 7.55 -2.97 14.79
CA PRO A 116 7.36 -1.90 15.78
C PRO A 116 7.27 -0.50 15.15
N THR A 117 7.89 -0.29 13.99
CA THR A 117 7.81 0.99 13.27
C THR A 117 6.44 1.17 12.64
N LEU A 118 5.92 0.12 11.99
CA LEU A 118 4.56 0.15 11.42
C LEU A 118 3.49 0.27 12.50
N SER A 119 3.61 -0.46 13.61
CA SER A 119 2.68 -0.35 14.73
C SER A 119 2.66 1.07 15.31
N ARG A 120 3.82 1.71 15.48
CA ARG A 120 3.86 3.12 15.92
C ARG A 120 3.24 4.06 14.91
N PHE A 121 3.43 3.80 13.62
CA PHE A 121 2.81 4.57 12.56
C PHE A 121 1.29 4.46 12.62
N GLU A 122 0.74 3.26 12.66
CA GLU A 122 -0.71 3.02 12.71
C GLU A 122 -1.35 3.63 13.97
N ASN A 123 -0.74 3.40 15.13
CA ASN A 123 -1.25 3.94 16.41
C ASN A 123 -1.02 5.44 16.58
N GLY A 124 -0.14 6.04 15.77
CA GLY A 124 0.14 7.47 15.78
C GLY A 124 -0.84 8.31 14.98
N VAL A 125 -1.66 7.69 14.14
CA VAL A 125 -2.64 8.40 13.30
C VAL A 125 -3.84 8.82 14.15
N GLY A 126 -4.11 10.12 14.19
CA GLY A 126 -5.21 10.68 14.97
C GLY A 126 -6.55 10.64 14.25
N VAL A 127 -7.65 10.75 15.02
CA VAL A 127 -9.03 10.73 14.47
C VAL A 127 -9.25 11.77 13.37
N LYS A 128 -8.66 12.96 13.50
CA LYS A 128 -8.77 14.02 12.49
C LYS A 128 -8.09 13.64 11.18
N GLU A 129 -6.99 12.92 11.25
CA GLU A 129 -6.26 12.43 10.09
C GLU A 129 -7.03 11.30 9.40
N LEU A 130 -7.57 10.35 10.18
CA LEU A 130 -8.44 9.30 9.66
C LEU A 130 -9.66 9.87 8.93
N TYR A 131 -10.30 10.89 9.52
CA TYR A 131 -11.42 11.56 8.87
C TYR A 131 -11.01 12.21 7.54
N ARG A 132 -9.87 12.92 7.51
CA ARG A 132 -9.34 13.51 6.27
C ARG A 132 -9.00 12.46 5.21
N MET A 133 -8.44 11.32 5.63
CA MET A 133 -8.15 10.20 4.73
C MET A 133 -9.43 9.62 4.12
N SER A 134 -10.47 9.42 4.93
CA SER A 134 -11.79 8.94 4.46
C SER A 134 -12.40 9.92 3.46
N GLU A 135 -12.34 11.22 3.74
CA GLU A 135 -12.82 12.26 2.83
C GLU A 135 -11.99 12.31 1.55
N GLY A 136 -10.66 12.19 1.64
CA GLY A 136 -9.76 12.13 0.49
C GLY A 136 -10.07 10.95 -0.42
N LEU A 137 -10.26 9.76 0.17
CA LEU A 137 -10.65 8.55 -0.56
C LEU A 137 -11.98 8.75 -1.29
N ALA A 138 -13.01 9.26 -0.60
CA ALA A 138 -14.31 9.53 -1.19
C ALA A 138 -14.20 10.53 -2.36
N ARG A 139 -13.44 11.60 -2.21
CA ARG A 139 -13.18 12.58 -3.28
C ARG A 139 -12.47 11.95 -4.48
N SER A 140 -11.52 11.05 -4.23
CA SER A 140 -10.81 10.33 -5.30
C SER A 140 -11.77 9.50 -6.14
N VAL A 141 -12.64 8.73 -5.48
CA VAL A 141 -13.67 7.93 -6.13
C VAL A 141 -14.62 8.83 -6.94
N LEU A 142 -15.15 9.89 -6.33
CA LEU A 142 -16.06 10.82 -6.99
C LEU A 142 -15.44 11.49 -8.23
N ARG A 143 -14.18 11.94 -8.15
CA ARG A 143 -13.47 12.53 -9.29
C ARG A 143 -13.35 11.56 -10.48
N ARG A 144 -13.12 10.27 -10.21
CA ARG A 144 -13.01 9.25 -11.25
C ARG A 144 -14.35 8.96 -11.91
N HIS A 145 -15.40 8.83 -11.10
CA HIS A 145 -16.75 8.67 -11.62
C HIS A 145 -17.20 9.88 -12.43
N ALA A 146 -16.92 11.10 -11.96
CA ALA A 146 -17.24 12.32 -12.68
C ALA A 146 -16.59 12.38 -14.08
N LYS A 147 -15.33 11.93 -14.20
CA LYS A 147 -14.64 11.86 -15.51
C LYS A 147 -15.29 10.86 -16.48
N ARG A 148 -15.98 9.84 -15.98
CA ARG A 148 -16.68 8.83 -16.80
C ARG A 148 -18.10 9.25 -17.18
N LEU A 149 -18.70 10.16 -16.42
CA LEU A 149 -20.05 10.66 -16.70
C LEU A 149 -20.00 11.67 -17.83
N ARG A 150 -20.67 11.38 -18.94
CA ARG A 150 -20.79 12.30 -20.09
C ARG A 150 -21.79 13.43 -19.85
N LYS A 151 -22.72 13.25 -18.91
CA LYS A 151 -23.80 14.19 -18.54
C LYS A 151 -23.95 14.24 -17.02
N ARG A 152 -24.63 15.28 -16.51
CA ARG A 152 -25.00 15.39 -15.10
C ARG A 152 -25.82 14.17 -14.67
N ALA A 153 -25.45 13.55 -13.56
CA ALA A 153 -26.22 12.47 -12.97
C ALA A 153 -27.53 13.02 -12.38
N TYR A 154 -28.67 12.45 -12.80
CA TYR A 154 -30.00 12.80 -12.26
C TYR A 154 -30.35 11.99 -11.01
N ARG A 155 -29.71 10.83 -10.83
CA ARG A 155 -29.92 9.94 -9.69
C ARG A 155 -28.59 9.34 -9.28
N ILE A 156 -28.35 9.32 -7.98
CA ILE A 156 -27.25 8.61 -7.35
C ILE A 156 -27.89 7.61 -6.39
N THR A 157 -27.57 6.33 -6.57
CA THR A 157 -27.96 5.27 -5.63
C THR A 157 -26.78 5.06 -4.70
N ILE A 158 -27.03 5.13 -3.40
CA ILE A 158 -26.07 4.79 -2.36
C ILE A 158 -26.54 3.46 -1.78
N ASP A 159 -25.72 2.45 -1.90
CA ASP A 159 -25.93 1.16 -1.29
C ASP A 159 -25.10 1.09 -0.02
N LEU A 160 -25.74 0.82 1.11
CA LEU A 160 -25.12 0.73 2.42
C LEU A 160 -25.23 -0.73 2.85
N ASP A 161 -24.11 -1.44 2.72
CA ASP A 161 -24.01 -2.83 3.17
C ASP A 161 -23.38 -2.85 4.57
N PRO A 162 -24.10 -3.33 5.59
CA PRO A 162 -23.51 -3.46 6.93
C PRO A 162 -22.44 -4.54 6.91
N THR A 163 -21.23 -4.16 7.28
CA THR A 163 -20.09 -5.08 7.41
C THR A 163 -19.91 -5.40 8.89
N ASP A 164 -19.84 -6.68 9.23
CA ASP A 164 -19.43 -7.12 10.55
C ASP A 164 -17.89 -7.07 10.61
N ASP A 165 -17.37 -6.24 11.53
CA ASP A 165 -15.94 -6.10 11.77
C ASP A 165 -15.63 -6.59 13.18
N PRO A 166 -15.30 -7.90 13.33
CA PRO A 166 -15.07 -8.48 14.64
C PRO A 166 -13.85 -7.85 15.31
N THR A 167 -14.06 -7.31 16.50
CA THR A 167 -12.97 -6.75 17.32
C THR A 167 -12.19 -7.85 18.01
N HIS A 168 -10.88 -7.76 18.00
CA HIS A 168 -9.99 -8.67 18.70
C HIS A 168 -9.36 -7.96 19.90
N GLY A 169 -9.44 -8.59 21.08
CA GLY A 169 -8.90 -8.05 22.34
C GLY A 169 -9.78 -6.95 22.94
N ALA A 170 -9.19 -6.14 23.82
CA ALA A 170 -9.87 -5.08 24.57
C ALA A 170 -9.85 -3.74 23.81
N GLN A 171 -10.49 -3.67 22.67
CA GLN A 171 -10.62 -2.43 21.92
C GLN A 171 -11.66 -1.52 22.56
N GLN A 172 -11.31 -0.23 22.73
CA GLN A 172 -12.28 0.77 23.18
C GLN A 172 -13.30 1.05 22.08
N LEU A 173 -14.53 1.34 22.48
CA LEU A 173 -15.64 1.66 21.57
C LEU A 173 -16.07 0.52 20.65
N SER A 174 -15.78 -0.72 21.01
CA SER A 174 -16.38 -1.87 20.35
C SER A 174 -17.80 -2.08 20.89
N PHE A 175 -18.78 -2.19 20.01
CA PHE A 175 -20.18 -2.41 20.36
C PHE A 175 -20.64 -3.75 19.79
N PHE A 176 -21.35 -4.52 20.60
CA PHE A 176 -22.00 -5.73 20.12
C PHE A 176 -23.09 -5.34 19.11
N ASN A 177 -23.00 -5.91 17.91
CA ASN A 177 -24.03 -5.82 16.91
C ASN A 177 -24.74 -7.18 16.83
N GLY A 178 -26.01 -7.23 17.14
CA GLY A 178 -26.80 -8.45 17.23
C GLY A 178 -27.34 -8.98 15.89
N HIS A 179 -26.62 -8.74 14.78
CA HIS A 179 -26.95 -9.29 13.45
C HIS A 179 -26.43 -10.69 13.30
#